data_6861196ec73325c9cf65f3263b1d5b87
#
_entry.id   6861196ec73325c9cf65f3263b1d5b87
#
_cell.length_a   1.000
_cell.length_b   1.000
_cell.length_c   1.000
_cell.angle_alpha   90.00
_cell.angle_beta   90.00
_cell.angle_gamma   90.00
#
_symmetry.space_group_name_H-M   'P 1'
#
loop_
_entity.id
_entity.type
_entity.pdbx_description
1 polymer ?
#
loop_
_entity_poly.entity_id
_entity_poly.type
_entity_poly.pdbx_seq_one_letter_code
_entity_poly.pdbx_strand_id
1 'polypeptide(L)'
;VGSEMCIRDRSNPDGAVVDIDRTSGRPLQSAAKTPFMATFKVRRAVAERENPHDPPHVDVWQSAIFKVGDDCRQDMLALQVIAQFKNIFMAIGLDVYLDPYRVTATAPGCGVIDVVPNATSRDEMGRAKINDLSDFYKNRYGDEHSVTFQKARLNFIQSMAAYSVVCHILQIRDRHNGNIMFDGEGHVVHIDFGFLFDIGPGGMRFEPYSFKLSHEMVDVMGGHESPGFAMFEQLVVKAYLACRPFAHEIVATCG
;
A
#
# COMPACT_ATOMS: atom_id res chain seq x y z
N VAL A 1 38.43 13.82 0.25
CA VAL A 1 38.00 13.11 1.48
C VAL A 1 36.52 13.33 1.57
N GLY A 2 35.74 12.43 0.91
CA GLY A 2 34.29 12.47 0.93
C GLY A 2 33.83 11.94 2.29
N SER A 3 33.12 12.78 3.05
CA SER A 3 32.37 12.32 4.19
C SER A 3 31.21 11.43 3.66
N GLU A 4 31.34 10.14 3.76
CA GLU A 4 30.22 9.21 3.66
C GLU A 4 29.26 9.55 4.81
N MET A 5 28.27 10.35 4.49
CA MET A 5 27.17 10.62 5.39
C MET A 5 26.28 9.37 5.38
N CYS A 6 26.70 8.39 6.17
CA CYS A 6 25.95 7.18 6.40
C CYS A 6 24.71 7.55 7.24
N ILE A 7 23.66 8.03 6.59
CA ILE A 7 22.35 8.11 7.22
C ILE A 7 21.86 6.68 7.33
N ARG A 8 22.21 6.02 8.43
CA ARG A 8 21.54 4.78 8.83
C ARG A 8 20.12 5.16 9.16
N ASP A 9 19.24 4.98 8.19
CA ASP A 9 17.80 5.10 8.42
C ASP A 9 17.40 3.97 9.39
N ARG A 10 16.94 4.35 10.58
CA ARG A 10 16.41 3.39 11.56
C ARG A 10 15.20 2.62 11.01
N SER A 11 14.53 3.16 9.98
CA SER A 11 13.40 2.53 9.30
C SER A 11 13.81 1.52 8.22
N ASN A 12 15.08 1.51 7.80
CA ASN A 12 15.61 0.59 6.80
C ASN A 12 16.94 -0.03 7.28
N PRO A 13 16.90 -0.96 8.26
CA PRO A 13 18.10 -1.52 8.88
C PRO A 13 19.02 -2.24 7.89
N ASP A 14 18.49 -2.64 6.73
CA ASP A 14 19.18 -3.45 5.73
C ASP A 14 19.72 -2.65 4.55
N GLY A 15 19.64 -1.30 4.60
CA GLY A 15 20.06 -0.44 3.49
C GLY A 15 20.78 0.82 3.92
N ALA A 16 21.65 1.32 3.05
CA ALA A 16 22.33 2.61 3.21
C ALA A 16 22.03 3.49 2.00
N VAL A 17 21.68 4.75 2.23
CA VAL A 17 21.56 5.74 1.16
C VAL A 17 22.95 6.07 0.64
N VAL A 18 23.20 5.79 -0.64
CA VAL A 18 24.49 6.00 -1.30
C VAL A 18 24.48 7.16 -2.29
N ASP A 19 23.29 7.57 -2.77
CA ASP A 19 23.14 8.70 -3.68
C ASP A 19 21.72 9.27 -3.61
N ILE A 20 21.52 10.46 -4.17
CA ILE A 20 20.22 11.12 -4.31
C ILE A 20 20.06 11.63 -5.74
N ASP A 21 18.91 11.36 -6.34
CA ASP A 21 18.54 11.98 -7.61
C ASP A 21 18.15 13.45 -7.36
N ARG A 22 19.07 14.37 -7.68
CA ARG A 22 18.90 15.80 -7.47
C ARG A 22 17.81 16.43 -8.35
N THR A 23 17.35 15.72 -9.36
CA THR A 23 16.29 16.17 -10.28
C THR A 23 14.91 15.65 -9.90
N SER A 24 14.83 14.68 -8.97
CA SER A 24 13.58 14.02 -8.56
C SER A 24 12.76 14.82 -7.56
N GLY A 25 13.33 15.84 -6.94
CA GLY A 25 12.67 16.67 -5.93
C GLY A 25 11.44 17.38 -6.50
N ARG A 26 10.24 17.02 -6.01
CA ARG A 26 8.99 17.67 -6.42
C ARG A 26 8.04 17.87 -5.26
N PRO A 27 7.36 19.04 -5.18
CA PRO A 27 6.28 19.24 -4.23
C PRO A 27 5.08 18.38 -4.65
N LEU A 28 4.36 17.87 -3.65
CA LEU A 28 3.10 17.16 -3.86
C LEU A 28 1.93 18.05 -3.45
N GLN A 29 0.82 17.97 -4.18
CA GLN A 29 -0.39 18.70 -3.81
C GLN A 29 -1.03 18.06 -2.58
N SER A 30 -1.24 18.85 -1.55
CA SER A 30 -1.99 18.49 -0.35
C SER A 30 -2.86 19.68 0.05
N ALA A 31 -4.02 19.42 0.66
CA ALA A 31 -4.99 20.44 1.03
C ALA A 31 -4.48 21.47 2.05
N ALA A 32 -3.58 21.06 2.95
CA ALA A 32 -3.16 21.89 4.09
C ALA A 32 -1.66 22.22 4.11
N LYS A 33 -0.81 21.41 3.50
CA LYS A 33 0.65 21.49 3.60
C LYS A 33 1.30 20.97 2.32
N THR A 34 2.56 21.31 2.09
CA THR A 34 3.25 20.90 0.87
C THR A 34 4.28 19.80 1.17
N PRO A 35 3.87 18.53 1.18
CA PRO A 35 4.82 17.43 1.22
C PRO A 35 5.72 17.48 -0.01
N PHE A 36 6.93 16.98 0.12
CA PHE A 36 7.80 16.84 -1.05
C PHE A 36 8.29 15.42 -1.20
N MET A 37 8.50 15.00 -2.44
CA MET A 37 9.05 13.70 -2.78
C MET A 37 10.47 13.85 -3.29
N ALA A 38 11.35 12.92 -2.89
CA ALA A 38 12.68 12.78 -3.45
C ALA A 38 13.03 11.30 -3.65
N THR A 39 13.93 11.02 -4.59
CA THR A 39 14.35 9.66 -4.93
C THR A 39 15.80 9.44 -4.51
N PHE A 40 16.05 8.38 -3.80
CA PHE A 40 17.34 8.00 -3.23
C PHE A 40 17.82 6.69 -3.82
N LYS A 41 19.11 6.56 -3.99
CA LYS A 41 19.76 5.31 -4.31
C LYS A 41 20.12 4.59 -3.02
N VAL A 42 19.50 3.47 -2.78
CA VAL A 42 19.66 2.67 -1.55
C VAL A 42 20.45 1.41 -1.87
N ARG A 43 21.54 1.20 -1.17
CA ARG A 43 22.33 -0.03 -1.24
C ARG A 43 21.80 -1.02 -0.21
N ARG A 44 21.35 -2.17 -0.67
CA ARG A 44 20.80 -3.23 0.16
C ARG A 44 21.67 -4.48 0.09
N ALA A 45 21.83 -5.17 1.22
CA ALA A 45 22.45 -6.48 1.23
C ALA A 45 21.52 -7.49 0.52
N VAL A 46 22.12 -8.39 -0.26
CA VAL A 46 21.40 -9.53 -0.86
C VAL A 46 21.43 -10.67 0.16
N ALA A 47 20.25 -11.02 0.70
CA ALA A 47 20.13 -12.05 1.74
C ALA A 47 20.49 -13.46 1.23
N GLU A 48 20.05 -13.77 0.01
CA GLU A 48 20.36 -15.04 -0.67
C GLU A 48 20.99 -14.74 -2.02
N ARG A 49 22.18 -15.29 -2.26
CA ARG A 49 22.89 -15.19 -3.54
C ARG A 49 22.79 -16.53 -4.25
N GLU A 50 22.32 -16.52 -5.48
CA GLU A 50 22.25 -17.73 -6.32
C GLU A 50 23.67 -18.23 -6.67
N ASN A 51 24.62 -17.28 -6.79
CA ASN A 51 26.02 -17.59 -7.04
C ASN A 51 26.91 -16.85 -6.02
N PRO A 52 27.95 -17.50 -5.42
CA PRO A 52 28.90 -16.85 -4.52
C PRO A 52 29.65 -15.65 -5.13
N HIS A 53 29.73 -15.57 -6.47
CA HIS A 53 30.36 -14.47 -7.19
C HIS A 53 29.44 -13.26 -7.43
N ASP A 54 28.14 -13.39 -7.14
CA ASP A 54 27.21 -12.28 -7.25
C ASP A 54 27.56 -11.18 -6.25
N PRO A 55 27.34 -9.90 -6.59
CA PRO A 55 27.66 -8.81 -5.69
C PRO A 55 26.86 -8.95 -4.38
N PRO A 56 27.50 -8.70 -3.22
CA PRO A 56 26.85 -8.84 -1.91
C PRO A 56 25.78 -7.77 -1.66
N HIS A 57 25.71 -6.76 -2.49
CA HIS A 57 24.77 -5.64 -2.40
C HIS A 57 24.15 -5.34 -3.75
N VAL A 58 22.93 -4.85 -3.72
CA VAL A 58 22.22 -4.31 -4.87
C VAL A 58 21.86 -2.85 -4.59
N ASP A 59 22.06 -1.99 -5.59
CA ASP A 59 21.66 -0.58 -5.52
C ASP A 59 20.29 -0.44 -6.19
N VAL A 60 19.30 0.06 -5.46
CA VAL A 60 17.93 0.29 -5.93
C VAL A 60 17.54 1.76 -5.75
N TRP A 61 16.81 2.32 -6.70
CA TRP A 61 16.19 3.63 -6.55
C TRP A 61 14.88 3.51 -5.78
N GLN A 62 14.75 4.26 -4.71
CA GLN A 62 13.56 4.30 -3.87
C GLN A 62 13.14 5.74 -3.64
N SER A 63 11.87 6.04 -3.88
CA SER A 63 11.30 7.35 -3.60
C SER A 63 10.69 7.39 -2.21
N ALA A 64 10.81 8.54 -1.56
CA ALA A 64 10.20 8.80 -0.27
C ALA A 64 9.50 10.16 -0.27
N ILE A 65 8.40 10.26 0.47
CA ILE A 65 7.64 11.49 0.69
C ILE A 65 7.97 12.00 2.08
N PHE A 66 8.37 13.26 2.15
CA PHE A 66 8.66 13.97 3.40
C PHE A 66 7.46 14.86 3.74
N LYS A 67 6.86 14.60 4.89
CA LYS A 67 5.77 15.41 5.45
C LYS A 67 6.28 16.25 6.61
N VAL A 68 5.93 17.53 6.61
CA VAL A 68 6.21 18.48 7.71
C VAL A 68 4.90 19.12 8.13
N GLY A 69 4.61 19.04 9.41
CA GLY A 69 3.38 19.55 10.00
C GLY A 69 2.21 18.54 10.01
N ASP A 70 2.41 17.29 9.56
CA ASP A 70 1.46 16.19 9.65
C ASP A 70 1.95 15.13 10.63
N ASP A 71 1.08 14.70 11.53
CA ASP A 71 1.40 13.63 12.46
C ASP A 71 1.23 12.26 11.77
N CYS A 72 2.36 11.62 11.47
CA CYS A 72 2.38 10.32 10.79
C CYS A 72 2.32 9.11 11.75
N ARG A 73 2.11 9.33 13.06
CA ARG A 73 2.10 8.22 14.04
C ARG A 73 0.92 7.29 13.83
N GLN A 74 -0.22 7.85 13.41
CA GLN A 74 -1.41 7.06 13.11
C GLN A 74 -1.22 6.17 11.87
N ASP A 75 -0.63 6.72 10.80
CA ASP A 75 -0.24 5.92 9.63
C ASP A 75 0.76 4.82 10.00
N MET A 76 1.74 5.15 10.84
CA MET A 76 2.74 4.19 11.31
C MET A 76 2.08 3.04 12.08
N LEU A 77 1.15 3.34 13.00
CA LEU A 77 0.39 2.32 13.74
C LEU A 77 -0.45 1.45 12.78
N ALA A 78 -1.19 2.08 11.88
CA ALA A 78 -2.01 1.35 10.90
C ALA A 78 -1.18 0.34 10.09
N LEU A 79 -0.02 0.76 9.61
CA LEU A 79 0.85 -0.10 8.80
C LEU A 79 1.52 -1.20 9.61
N GLN A 80 1.80 -0.98 10.90
CA GLN A 80 2.23 -2.05 11.81
C GLN A 80 1.15 -3.13 11.97
N VAL A 81 -0.10 -2.71 12.15
CA VAL A 81 -1.23 -3.65 12.25
C VAL A 81 -1.49 -4.34 10.92
N ILE A 82 -1.38 -3.64 9.78
CA ILE A 82 -1.47 -4.23 8.44
C ILE A 82 -0.39 -5.30 8.24
N ALA A 83 0.84 -5.04 8.70
CA ALA A 83 1.92 -6.04 8.67
C ALA A 83 1.59 -7.28 9.52
N GLN A 84 0.94 -7.09 10.66
CA GLN A 84 0.46 -8.20 11.48
C GLN A 84 -0.61 -9.03 10.75
N PHE A 85 -1.59 -8.40 10.10
CA PHE A 85 -2.56 -9.10 9.25
C PHE A 85 -1.88 -9.89 8.13
N LYS A 86 -0.92 -9.29 7.44
CA LYS A 86 -0.13 -9.97 6.41
C LYS A 86 0.53 -11.24 6.97
N ASN A 87 1.18 -11.14 8.12
CA ASN A 87 1.82 -12.29 8.76
C ASN A 87 0.82 -13.39 9.15
N ILE A 88 -0.36 -13.01 9.66
CA ILE A 88 -1.44 -13.96 9.97
C ILE A 88 -1.86 -14.71 8.70
N PHE A 89 -2.13 -14.00 7.61
CA PHE A 89 -2.55 -14.61 6.35
C PHE A 89 -1.48 -15.54 5.78
N MET A 90 -0.21 -15.12 5.82
CA MET A 90 0.92 -15.94 5.39
C MET A 90 1.07 -17.21 6.25
N ALA A 91 0.93 -17.11 7.57
CA ALA A 91 1.09 -18.23 8.49
C ALA A 91 0.07 -19.35 8.27
N ILE A 92 -1.14 -19.02 7.80
CA ILE A 92 -2.18 -20.00 7.49
C ILE A 92 -2.22 -20.41 6.01
N GLY A 93 -1.28 -19.90 5.20
CA GLY A 93 -1.24 -20.17 3.76
C GLY A 93 -2.41 -19.57 2.97
N LEU A 94 -3.01 -18.46 3.44
CA LEU A 94 -4.05 -17.77 2.71
C LEU A 94 -3.43 -16.87 1.65
N ASP A 95 -3.76 -17.14 0.39
CA ASP A 95 -3.22 -16.43 -0.77
C ASP A 95 -3.96 -15.11 -1.01
N VAL A 96 -3.61 -14.10 -0.23
CA VAL A 96 -4.07 -12.71 -0.32
C VAL A 96 -2.87 -11.76 -0.20
N TYR A 97 -3.05 -10.52 -0.63
CA TYR A 97 -1.95 -9.56 -0.69
C TYR A 97 -2.22 -8.31 0.15
N LEU A 98 -1.22 -7.91 0.92
CA LEU A 98 -1.14 -6.62 1.62
C LEU A 98 0.27 -6.05 1.43
N ASP A 99 0.37 -4.73 1.21
CA ASP A 99 1.62 -4.00 1.16
C ASP A 99 1.75 -3.05 2.36
N PRO A 100 2.36 -3.50 3.47
CA PRO A 100 2.67 -2.63 4.61
C PRO A 100 3.93 -1.80 4.31
N TYR A 101 3.81 -0.80 3.42
CA TYR A 101 4.90 0.14 3.14
C TYR A 101 5.32 0.87 4.42
N ARG A 102 6.52 1.46 4.43
CA ARG A 102 7.07 2.05 5.65
C ARG A 102 6.65 3.51 5.81
N VAL A 103 6.29 3.84 7.04
CA VAL A 103 6.12 5.21 7.52
C VAL A 103 6.95 5.37 8.78
N THR A 104 7.76 6.43 8.84
CA THR A 104 8.61 6.75 9.99
C THR A 104 8.29 8.14 10.47
N ALA A 105 7.76 8.26 11.68
CA ALA A 105 7.65 9.54 12.37
C ALA A 105 9.04 9.96 12.84
N THR A 106 9.58 11.07 12.31
CA THR A 106 10.94 11.56 12.60
C THR A 106 10.96 12.57 13.73
N ALA A 107 9.87 13.31 13.90
CA ALA A 107 9.64 14.26 14.99
C ALA A 107 8.13 14.50 15.13
N PRO A 108 7.67 15.18 16.21
CA PRO A 108 6.27 15.59 16.31
C PRO A 108 5.85 16.41 15.06
N GLY A 109 4.84 15.92 14.36
CA GLY A 109 4.34 16.51 13.13
C GLY A 109 5.27 16.38 11.92
N CYS A 110 6.23 15.46 11.93
CA CYS A 110 7.11 15.19 10.79
C CYS A 110 7.22 13.68 10.54
N GLY A 111 7.26 13.29 9.28
CA GLY A 111 7.44 11.89 8.91
C GLY A 111 7.97 11.69 7.50
N VAL A 112 8.45 10.48 7.27
CA VAL A 112 8.92 9.98 5.97
C VAL A 112 8.07 8.78 5.60
N ILE A 113 7.56 8.77 4.38
CA ILE A 113 6.67 7.74 3.84
C ILE A 113 7.35 7.14 2.61
N ASP A 114 7.54 5.83 2.59
CA ASP A 114 8.00 5.12 1.39
C ASP A 114 6.93 5.18 0.30
N VAL A 115 7.35 5.46 -0.92
CA VAL A 115 6.45 5.49 -2.07
C VAL A 115 6.26 4.07 -2.60
N VAL A 116 5.01 3.67 -2.81
CA VAL A 116 4.68 2.40 -3.48
C VAL A 116 5.19 2.47 -4.92
N PRO A 117 6.12 1.59 -5.32
CA PRO A 117 6.76 1.69 -6.63
C PRO A 117 5.77 1.38 -7.76
N ASN A 118 5.90 2.15 -8.88
CA ASN A 118 5.09 1.96 -10.09
C ASN A 118 3.56 1.99 -9.87
N ALA A 119 3.13 2.63 -8.79
CA ALA A 119 1.72 2.74 -8.43
C ALA A 119 1.10 4.03 -8.97
N THR A 120 -0.18 3.96 -9.30
CA THR A 120 -1.00 5.07 -9.78
C THR A 120 -2.30 5.10 -8.99
N SER A 121 -2.72 6.26 -8.49
CA SER A 121 -4.00 6.37 -7.80
C SER A 121 -5.18 6.42 -8.78
N ARG A 122 -6.37 6.03 -8.31
CA ARG A 122 -7.60 6.16 -9.13
C ARG A 122 -7.88 7.62 -9.52
N ASP A 123 -7.47 8.56 -8.67
CA ASP A 123 -7.60 10.00 -8.92
C ASP A 123 -6.64 10.47 -10.03
N GLU A 124 -5.40 10.00 -10.04
CA GLU A 124 -4.45 10.27 -11.13
C GLU A 124 -4.92 9.71 -12.47
N MET A 125 -5.53 8.52 -12.48
CA MET A 125 -6.16 7.95 -13.68
C MET A 125 -7.24 8.88 -14.21
N GLY A 126 -8.10 9.42 -13.34
CA GLY A 126 -9.16 10.37 -13.73
C GLY A 126 -8.57 11.66 -14.34
N ARG A 127 -7.52 12.20 -13.75
CA ARG A 127 -6.79 13.37 -14.31
C ARG A 127 -6.17 13.07 -15.67
N ALA A 128 -5.71 11.84 -15.89
CA ALA A 128 -5.21 11.36 -17.17
C ALA A 128 -6.33 10.99 -18.17
N LYS A 129 -7.61 11.28 -17.84
CA LYS A 129 -8.79 10.97 -18.64
C LYS A 129 -9.03 9.46 -18.86
N ILE A 130 -8.53 8.63 -17.97
CA ILE A 130 -8.87 7.21 -17.89
C ILE A 130 -10.08 7.11 -16.97
N ASN A 131 -11.28 7.02 -17.56
CA ASN A 131 -12.53 7.11 -16.81
C ASN A 131 -13.01 5.78 -16.23
N ASP A 132 -12.45 4.67 -16.69
CA ASP A 132 -12.83 3.32 -16.28
C ASP A 132 -11.62 2.52 -15.81
N LEU A 133 -11.77 1.82 -14.69
CA LEU A 133 -10.71 0.99 -14.13
C LEU A 133 -10.43 -0.25 -15.00
N SER A 134 -11.46 -0.83 -15.63
CA SER A 134 -11.30 -1.95 -16.56
C SER A 134 -10.47 -1.56 -17.78
N ASP A 135 -10.69 -0.35 -18.30
CA ASP A 135 -9.89 0.19 -19.41
C ASP A 135 -8.42 0.38 -19.01
N PHE A 136 -8.18 0.86 -17.78
CA PHE A 136 -6.81 0.95 -17.25
C PHE A 136 -6.13 -0.41 -17.22
N TYR A 137 -6.83 -1.46 -16.73
CA TYR A 137 -6.27 -2.81 -16.69
C TYR A 137 -6.02 -3.37 -18.09
N LYS A 138 -6.94 -3.19 -19.03
CA LYS A 138 -6.78 -3.61 -20.44
C LYS A 138 -5.59 -2.92 -21.11
N ASN A 139 -5.48 -1.61 -20.91
CA ASN A 139 -4.40 -0.83 -21.50
C ASN A 139 -3.02 -1.21 -20.94
N ARG A 140 -2.95 -1.59 -19.67
CA ARG A 140 -1.70 -1.90 -18.99
C ARG A 140 -1.27 -3.36 -19.09
N TYR A 141 -2.24 -4.29 -19.04
CA TYR A 141 -1.96 -5.73 -18.95
C TYR A 141 -2.41 -6.52 -20.20
N GLY A 142 -3.05 -5.84 -21.16
CA GLY A 142 -3.51 -6.45 -22.41
C GLY A 142 -4.96 -6.92 -22.37
N ASP A 143 -5.32 -7.71 -23.36
CA ASP A 143 -6.67 -8.26 -23.50
C ASP A 143 -7.07 -9.14 -22.32
N GLU A 144 -8.37 -9.19 -22.02
CA GLU A 144 -8.92 -9.93 -20.88
C GLU A 144 -8.59 -11.43 -20.88
N HIS A 145 -8.32 -12.02 -22.04
CA HIS A 145 -7.94 -13.43 -22.16
C HIS A 145 -6.43 -13.66 -22.08
N SER A 146 -5.63 -12.61 -22.01
CA SER A 146 -4.18 -12.73 -21.88
C SER A 146 -3.78 -13.20 -20.48
N VAL A 147 -2.67 -13.95 -20.40
CA VAL A 147 -2.13 -14.44 -19.12
C VAL A 147 -1.76 -13.29 -18.20
N THR A 148 -1.23 -12.19 -18.75
CA THR A 148 -0.85 -10.99 -18.01
C THR A 148 -2.06 -10.31 -17.37
N PHE A 149 -3.15 -10.17 -18.11
CA PHE A 149 -4.39 -9.59 -17.59
C PHE A 149 -5.01 -10.49 -16.51
N GLN A 150 -5.08 -11.80 -16.73
CA GLN A 150 -5.63 -12.74 -15.76
C GLN A 150 -4.80 -12.76 -14.46
N LYS A 151 -3.47 -12.64 -14.56
CA LYS A 151 -2.60 -12.48 -13.39
C LYS A 151 -2.89 -11.18 -12.65
N ALA A 152 -3.00 -10.06 -13.35
CA ALA A 152 -3.31 -8.76 -12.75
C ALA A 152 -4.71 -8.74 -12.11
N ARG A 153 -5.72 -9.36 -12.73
CA ARG A 153 -7.05 -9.55 -12.16
C ARG A 153 -7.00 -10.37 -10.88
N LEU A 154 -6.23 -11.45 -10.84
CA LEU A 154 -6.05 -12.26 -9.64
C LEU A 154 -5.40 -11.44 -8.52
N ASN A 155 -4.32 -10.72 -8.82
CA ASN A 155 -3.64 -9.83 -7.89
C ASN A 155 -4.59 -8.76 -7.32
N PHE A 156 -5.44 -8.20 -8.19
CA PHE A 156 -6.50 -7.27 -7.77
C PHE A 156 -7.45 -7.92 -6.77
N ILE A 157 -7.99 -9.11 -7.07
CA ILE A 157 -8.94 -9.82 -6.23
C ILE A 157 -8.33 -10.14 -4.86
N GLN A 158 -7.11 -10.66 -4.85
CA GLN A 158 -6.40 -11.04 -3.63
C GLN A 158 -6.12 -9.85 -2.72
N SER A 159 -5.66 -8.74 -3.28
CA SER A 159 -5.38 -7.52 -2.53
C SER A 159 -6.68 -6.83 -2.07
N MET A 160 -7.67 -6.76 -2.94
CA MET A 160 -8.96 -6.15 -2.61
C MET A 160 -9.66 -6.89 -1.46
N ALA A 161 -9.61 -8.23 -1.44
CA ALA A 161 -10.17 -9.03 -0.35
C ALA A 161 -9.47 -8.75 0.98
N ALA A 162 -8.14 -8.72 0.99
CA ALA A 162 -7.37 -8.44 2.21
C ALA A 162 -7.62 -7.02 2.74
N TYR A 163 -7.54 -6.00 1.88
CA TYR A 163 -7.81 -4.61 2.30
C TYR A 163 -9.27 -4.39 2.72
N SER A 164 -10.24 -5.10 2.14
CA SER A 164 -11.64 -5.04 2.60
C SER A 164 -11.79 -5.49 4.05
N VAL A 165 -11.14 -6.60 4.42
CA VAL A 165 -11.15 -7.11 5.80
C VAL A 165 -10.41 -6.18 6.76
N VAL A 166 -9.25 -5.68 6.37
CA VAL A 166 -8.46 -4.72 7.17
C VAL A 166 -9.26 -3.44 7.41
N CYS A 167 -9.84 -2.85 6.35
CA CYS A 167 -10.67 -1.65 6.47
C CYS A 167 -11.89 -1.87 7.36
N HIS A 168 -12.52 -3.03 7.27
CA HIS A 168 -13.66 -3.38 8.11
C HIS A 168 -13.27 -3.51 9.59
N ILE A 169 -12.20 -4.25 9.91
CA ILE A 169 -11.78 -4.51 11.30
C ILE A 169 -11.24 -3.23 11.96
N LEU A 170 -10.36 -2.51 11.28
CA LEU A 170 -9.75 -1.29 11.79
C LEU A 170 -10.62 -0.03 11.62
N GLN A 171 -11.79 -0.17 11.00
CA GLN A 171 -12.68 0.96 10.69
C GLN A 171 -11.93 2.10 9.99
N ILE A 172 -11.15 1.74 8.95
CA ILE A 172 -10.42 2.71 8.13
C ILE A 172 -11.43 3.45 7.27
N ARG A 173 -11.40 4.79 7.32
CA ARG A 173 -12.31 5.68 6.62
C ARG A 173 -11.58 6.51 5.57
N ASP A 174 -12.31 7.40 4.91
CA ASP A 174 -11.78 8.33 3.89
C ASP A 174 -11.16 7.61 2.69
N ARG A 175 -11.82 6.54 2.22
CA ARG A 175 -11.35 5.75 1.07
C ARG A 175 -11.74 6.40 -0.26
N HIS A 176 -11.38 7.67 -0.46
CA HIS A 176 -11.59 8.34 -1.74
C HIS A 176 -10.58 7.85 -2.82
N ASN A 177 -10.76 8.29 -4.06
CA ASN A 177 -9.96 7.83 -5.20
C ASN A 177 -8.46 8.16 -5.11
N GLY A 178 -8.09 9.17 -4.32
CA GLY A 178 -6.68 9.52 -4.05
C GLY A 178 -6.00 8.58 -3.08
N ASN A 179 -6.76 7.90 -2.21
CA ASN A 179 -6.25 7.01 -1.15
C ASN A 179 -6.22 5.52 -1.55
N ILE A 180 -6.49 5.24 -2.83
CA ILE A 180 -6.43 3.89 -3.40
C ILE A 180 -5.48 3.89 -4.57
N MET A 181 -4.38 3.16 -4.42
CA MET A 181 -3.34 3.00 -5.42
C MET A 181 -3.46 1.64 -6.10
N PHE A 182 -2.96 1.57 -7.33
CA PHE A 182 -2.82 0.33 -8.11
C PHE A 182 -1.36 0.21 -8.53
N ASP A 183 -0.70 -0.86 -8.12
CA ASP A 183 0.73 -1.07 -8.38
C ASP A 183 1.03 -1.57 -9.80
N GLY A 184 2.31 -1.84 -10.07
CA GLY A 184 2.76 -2.34 -11.38
C GLY A 184 2.25 -3.73 -11.74
N GLU A 185 1.82 -4.51 -10.77
CA GLU A 185 1.35 -5.89 -10.94
C GLU A 185 -0.18 -6.03 -10.85
N GLY A 186 -0.88 -4.92 -10.59
CA GLY A 186 -2.35 -4.89 -10.51
C GLY A 186 -2.91 -5.09 -9.11
N HIS A 187 -2.10 -5.04 -8.05
CA HIS A 187 -2.61 -5.06 -6.69
C HIS A 187 -3.21 -3.70 -6.31
N VAL A 188 -4.23 -3.75 -5.47
CA VAL A 188 -4.72 -2.57 -4.74
C VAL A 188 -3.81 -2.34 -3.53
N VAL A 189 -3.43 -1.09 -3.30
CA VAL A 189 -2.70 -0.65 -2.11
C VAL A 189 -3.40 0.57 -1.53
N HIS A 190 -3.84 0.49 -0.29
CA HIS A 190 -4.43 1.63 0.40
C HIS A 190 -3.33 2.49 1.03
N ILE A 191 -3.49 3.79 0.93
CA ILE A 191 -2.61 4.80 1.53
C ILE A 191 -3.40 5.77 2.38
N ASP A 192 -2.71 6.57 3.20
CA ASP A 192 -3.30 7.60 4.06
C ASP A 192 -4.31 7.04 5.08
N PHE A 193 -3.83 6.74 6.27
CA PHE A 193 -4.61 6.14 7.35
C PHE A 193 -4.96 7.15 8.45
N GLY A 194 -5.15 8.42 8.09
CA GLY A 194 -5.49 9.50 9.02
C GLY A 194 -6.81 9.30 9.79
N PHE A 195 -7.68 8.41 9.31
CA PHE A 195 -8.97 8.13 9.92
C PHE A 195 -9.12 6.62 10.19
N LEU A 196 -8.86 6.24 11.44
CA LEU A 196 -8.97 4.87 11.98
C LEU A 196 -10.02 4.80 13.10
N PHE A 197 -10.49 3.59 13.38
CA PHE A 197 -11.37 3.28 14.53
C PHE A 197 -12.66 4.11 14.57
N ASP A 198 -13.25 4.36 13.39
CA ASP A 198 -14.47 5.16 13.23
C ASP A 198 -14.32 6.62 13.68
N ILE A 199 -13.10 7.12 13.80
CA ILE A 199 -12.79 8.51 14.10
C ILE A 199 -12.82 9.29 12.79
N GLY A 200 -13.91 10.03 12.56
CA GLY A 200 -14.04 10.97 11.45
C GLY A 200 -13.67 12.39 11.83
N PRO A 201 -13.68 13.34 10.88
CA PRO A 201 -13.45 14.75 11.15
C PRO A 201 -14.44 15.28 12.19
N GLY A 202 -13.91 15.88 13.28
CA GLY A 202 -14.74 16.38 14.37
C GLY A 202 -15.42 15.31 15.24
N GLY A 203 -14.99 14.04 15.17
CA GLY A 203 -15.55 12.94 15.95
C GLY A 203 -16.91 12.43 15.45
N MET A 204 -17.33 12.83 14.26
CA MET A 204 -18.59 12.36 13.67
C MET A 204 -18.38 11.12 12.79
N ARG A 205 -19.37 10.24 12.76
CA ARG A 205 -19.42 9.15 11.79
C ARG A 205 -19.57 9.73 10.40
N PHE A 206 -18.65 9.38 9.55
CA PHE A 206 -18.41 10.09 8.29
C PHE A 206 -18.81 9.24 7.07
N GLU A 207 -18.62 7.94 7.12
CA GLU A 207 -18.99 7.02 6.04
C GLU A 207 -19.80 5.83 6.57
N PRO A 208 -20.90 5.45 5.88
CA PRO A 208 -21.73 4.32 6.30
C PRO A 208 -21.12 2.95 5.94
N TYR A 209 -20.05 2.92 5.13
CA TYR A 209 -19.50 1.67 4.58
C TYR A 209 -18.31 1.19 5.39
N SER A 210 -18.16 -0.13 5.49
CA SER A 210 -17.02 -0.76 6.16
C SER A 210 -15.76 -0.77 5.27
N PHE A 211 -15.93 -0.79 3.95
CA PHE A 211 -14.86 -0.70 2.95
C PHE A 211 -15.45 -0.22 1.62
N LYS A 212 -14.60 0.25 0.72
CA LYS A 212 -15.03 0.72 -0.60
C LYS A 212 -15.00 -0.43 -1.60
N LEU A 213 -16.15 -0.64 -2.26
CA LEU A 213 -16.30 -1.53 -3.41
C LEU A 213 -17.17 -0.81 -4.45
N SER A 214 -16.53 -0.24 -5.49
CA SER A 214 -17.22 0.45 -6.58
C SER A 214 -17.60 -0.51 -7.70
N HIS A 215 -18.53 -0.08 -8.57
CA HIS A 215 -18.89 -0.85 -9.78
C HIS A 215 -17.65 -1.18 -10.63
N GLU A 216 -16.77 -0.21 -10.86
CA GLU A 216 -15.53 -0.40 -11.62
C GLU A 216 -14.64 -1.50 -11.01
N MET A 217 -14.58 -1.62 -9.68
CA MET A 217 -13.84 -2.68 -9.00
C MET A 217 -14.45 -4.05 -9.24
N VAL A 218 -15.79 -4.13 -9.24
CA VAL A 218 -16.52 -5.35 -9.58
C VAL A 218 -16.31 -5.73 -11.05
N ASP A 219 -16.29 -4.76 -11.95
CA ASP A 219 -16.06 -4.98 -13.38
C ASP A 219 -14.65 -5.54 -13.65
N VAL A 220 -13.61 -5.07 -12.93
CA VAL A 220 -12.26 -5.67 -13.00
C VAL A 220 -12.27 -7.13 -12.57
N MET A 221 -13.10 -7.52 -11.60
CA MET A 221 -13.27 -8.92 -11.19
C MET A 221 -14.00 -9.77 -12.23
N GLY A 222 -14.67 -9.12 -13.21
CA GLY A 222 -15.47 -9.77 -14.26
C GLY A 222 -16.98 -9.60 -14.11
N GLY A 223 -17.44 -8.77 -13.15
CA GLY A 223 -18.86 -8.55 -12.84
C GLY A 223 -19.36 -9.44 -11.68
N HIS A 224 -20.55 -9.12 -11.15
CA HIS A 224 -21.12 -9.79 -9.98
C HIS A 224 -21.33 -11.30 -10.14
N GLU A 225 -21.67 -11.76 -11.34
CA GLU A 225 -21.92 -13.18 -11.62
C GLU A 225 -20.66 -13.96 -12.01
N SER A 226 -19.48 -13.32 -11.92
CA SER A 226 -18.22 -13.91 -12.37
C SER A 226 -17.60 -14.83 -11.32
N PRO A 227 -16.80 -15.82 -11.75
CA PRO A 227 -15.94 -16.59 -10.84
C PRO A 227 -14.96 -15.70 -10.05
N GLY A 228 -14.53 -14.59 -10.62
CA GLY A 228 -13.63 -13.64 -9.95
C GLY A 228 -14.31 -12.94 -8.77
N PHE A 229 -15.56 -12.52 -8.91
CA PHE A 229 -16.31 -11.95 -7.80
C PHE A 229 -16.62 -12.99 -6.72
N ALA A 230 -17.03 -14.20 -7.10
CA ALA A 230 -17.22 -15.30 -6.15
C ALA A 230 -15.94 -15.65 -5.38
N MET A 231 -14.77 -15.59 -6.04
CA MET A 231 -13.47 -15.76 -5.40
C MET A 231 -13.18 -14.64 -4.39
N PHE A 232 -13.46 -13.38 -4.74
CA PHE A 232 -13.34 -12.24 -3.84
C PHE A 232 -14.16 -12.46 -2.56
N GLU A 233 -15.44 -12.82 -2.67
CA GLU A 233 -16.31 -13.08 -1.51
C GLU A 233 -15.75 -14.19 -0.61
N GLN A 234 -15.30 -15.29 -1.20
CA GLN A 234 -14.71 -16.41 -0.45
C GLN A 234 -13.42 -15.99 0.28
N LEU A 235 -12.56 -15.19 -0.37
CA LEU A 235 -11.33 -14.71 0.23
C LEU A 235 -11.61 -13.73 1.38
N VAL A 236 -12.60 -12.86 1.26
CA VAL A 236 -13.04 -11.96 2.35
C VAL A 236 -13.48 -12.76 3.57
N VAL A 237 -14.33 -13.76 3.38
CA VAL A 237 -14.79 -14.62 4.48
C VAL A 237 -13.63 -15.37 5.13
N LYS A 238 -12.75 -15.99 4.33
CA LYS A 238 -11.58 -16.72 4.84
C LYS A 238 -10.63 -15.79 5.60
N ALA A 239 -10.32 -14.62 5.05
CA ALA A 239 -9.44 -13.65 5.69
C ALA A 239 -10.03 -13.12 7.01
N TYR A 240 -11.33 -12.81 7.05
CA TYR A 240 -12.00 -12.41 8.28
C TYR A 240 -11.95 -13.49 9.35
N LEU A 241 -12.27 -14.73 9.01
CA LEU A 241 -12.23 -15.87 9.94
C LEU A 241 -10.80 -16.17 10.43
N ALA A 242 -9.80 -15.98 9.57
CA ALA A 242 -8.40 -16.14 9.93
C ALA A 242 -7.92 -15.18 11.03
N CYS A 243 -8.51 -14.00 11.11
CA CYS A 243 -8.14 -12.99 12.12
C CYS A 243 -8.69 -13.32 13.51
N ARG A 244 -9.77 -14.10 13.62
CA ARG A 244 -10.46 -14.35 14.90
C ARG A 244 -9.57 -14.95 15.99
N PRO A 245 -8.73 -15.97 15.74
CA PRO A 245 -7.83 -16.53 16.76
C PRO A 245 -6.83 -15.51 17.29
N PHE A 246 -6.47 -14.50 16.49
CA PHE A 246 -5.47 -13.48 16.79
C PHE A 246 -6.07 -12.15 17.29
N ALA A 247 -7.38 -12.12 17.61
CA ALA A 247 -8.06 -10.89 18.00
C ALA A 247 -7.40 -10.18 19.20
N HIS A 248 -6.96 -10.93 20.21
CA HIS A 248 -6.26 -10.35 21.37
C HIS A 248 -4.92 -9.72 21.01
N GLU A 249 -4.16 -10.34 20.12
CA GLU A 249 -2.87 -9.83 19.66
C GLU A 249 -3.04 -8.56 18.82
N ILE A 250 -4.04 -8.55 17.92
CA ILE A 250 -4.38 -7.37 17.11
C ILE A 250 -4.79 -6.20 18.01
N VAL A 251 -5.67 -6.44 18.99
CA VAL A 251 -6.11 -5.41 19.95
C VAL A 251 -4.92 -4.89 20.77
N ALA A 252 -4.03 -5.77 21.25
CA ALA A 252 -2.85 -5.37 22.02
C ALA A 252 -1.87 -4.49 21.21
N THR A 253 -1.83 -4.63 19.89
CA THR A 253 -1.02 -3.76 19.01
C THR A 253 -1.66 -2.38 18.84
N CYS A 254 -3.00 -2.28 18.94
CA CYS A 254 -3.74 -1.04 18.78
C CYS A 254 -3.82 -0.20 20.06
N GLY A 255 -3.57 -0.77 21.24
CA GLY A 255 -3.71 -0.15 22.57
C GLY A 255 -2.40 0.09 23.22
#